data_5dd302e373bc059a773a8e2b8aff2e58
#
_entry.id   5dd302e373bc059a773a8e2b8aff2e58
#
_cell.length_a   1.000
_cell.length_b   1.000
_cell.length_c   1.000
_cell.angle_alpha   90.00
_cell.angle_beta   90.00
_cell.angle_gamma   90.00
#
_symmetry.space_group_name_H-M   'P 1'
#
loop_
_entity.id
_entity.type
_entity.pdbx_description
1 polymer ?
#
loop_
_entity_poly.entity_id
_entity_poly.type
_entity_poly.pdbx_seq_one_letter_code
_entity_poly.pdbx_strand_id
1 'polypeptide(L)'
;MTSSTPPSASPPPPGTTASPAPVRLKPLRSLTARGKGETHRVASPLELFFDLCFVVAIAQAGIQLVHAVAESHAGEGILNYAMVFFAIWWAWMNFTWFASAYDNDDVLYRIVTLVQIAGVLVLAAGISRAFEDHEFVAVWLGYAIMRFALSWQWLRVAWSAEGAERTMALRYAAGVLICQIGWLGLLILPEDGRAWLFLVMAPLEMCVPIYAEKDHPTSWHPHHIAERYGLFTIIVLGETIAAATVAVKSGIDENDALGELLPIAVGGLLIVFAAWWIYFVVPIHGHLRSNRQAFLWGYGHYVVFASAAAIGAGLEVAVEQAVGEAHISTLAASAAVTLPTALYLLAVWILHARHFKVGLAQQLVLPVAALLVICSTFLGEWAVLAAGLVSALAVATGTTLTARLVARESRESPGQASSAVM
;
A
#
# COMPACT_ATOMS: atom_id res chain seq x y z
N MET A 1 78.12 18.27 5.73
CA MET A 1 76.67 17.87 6.03
C MET A 1 75.83 18.45 4.95
N THR A 2 75.55 17.68 3.90
CA THR A 2 74.74 18.06 2.74
C THR A 2 73.39 17.39 2.89
N SER A 3 72.32 18.18 3.13
CA SER A 3 70.96 17.70 3.17
C SER A 3 70.40 17.53 1.76
N SER A 4 70.14 16.31 1.37
CA SER A 4 69.46 15.97 0.10
C SER A 4 67.94 15.91 0.33
N THR A 5 67.21 16.85 -0.31
CA THR A 5 65.75 16.86 -0.41
C THR A 5 65.29 15.73 -1.39
N PRO A 6 64.27 14.93 -1.07
CA PRO A 6 63.76 13.96 -2.02
C PRO A 6 62.93 14.64 -3.13
N PRO A 7 62.90 14.09 -4.36
CA PRO A 7 62.16 14.66 -5.46
C PRO A 7 60.63 14.55 -5.28
N SER A 8 59.93 15.62 -5.63
CA SER A 8 58.47 15.70 -5.62
C SER A 8 57.86 14.74 -6.65
N ALA A 9 56.99 13.86 -6.18
CA ALA A 9 56.22 12.98 -7.05
C ALA A 9 55.23 13.79 -7.91
N SER A 10 55.27 13.56 -9.24
CA SER A 10 54.33 14.15 -10.17
C SER A 10 52.90 13.64 -9.89
N PRO A 11 51.85 14.49 -10.09
CA PRO A 11 50.47 14.04 -9.93
C PRO A 11 50.11 12.97 -10.98
N PRO A 12 49.29 11.99 -10.61
CA PRO A 12 48.84 10.97 -11.58
C PRO A 12 48.01 11.61 -12.71
N PRO A 13 48.02 11.05 -13.93
CA PRO A 13 47.23 11.58 -15.03
C PRO A 13 45.73 11.51 -14.73
N PRO A 14 44.89 12.44 -15.28
CA PRO A 14 43.45 12.43 -15.06
C PRO A 14 42.86 11.09 -15.49
N GLY A 15 42.18 10.42 -14.54
CA GLY A 15 41.67 9.08 -14.70
C GLY A 15 40.75 8.95 -15.91
N THR A 16 41.09 8.06 -16.81
CA THR A 16 40.16 7.49 -17.78
C THR A 16 39.00 6.92 -17.01
N THR A 17 37.83 7.54 -17.10
CA THR A 17 36.57 6.96 -16.63
C THR A 17 36.36 5.67 -17.40
N ALA A 18 36.62 4.54 -16.75
CA ALA A 18 36.34 3.23 -17.32
C ALA A 18 34.84 3.21 -17.66
N SER A 19 34.53 2.99 -18.93
CA SER A 19 33.14 2.77 -19.36
C SER A 19 32.54 1.64 -18.53
N PRO A 20 31.34 1.83 -17.95
CA PRO A 20 30.73 0.79 -17.14
C PRO A 20 30.65 -0.51 -17.95
N ALA A 21 31.18 -1.61 -17.41
CA ALA A 21 31.13 -2.91 -18.06
C ALA A 21 29.68 -3.26 -18.38
N PRO A 22 29.39 -3.85 -19.57
CA PRO A 22 28.03 -4.20 -19.94
C PRO A 22 27.42 -5.15 -18.90
N VAL A 23 26.24 -4.77 -18.38
CA VAL A 23 25.49 -5.58 -17.42
C VAL A 23 25.06 -6.87 -18.13
N ARG A 24 25.77 -7.97 -17.87
CA ARG A 24 25.41 -9.29 -18.39
C ARG A 24 24.41 -9.93 -17.44
N LEU A 25 23.13 -9.95 -17.84
CA LEU A 25 22.11 -10.72 -17.13
C LEU A 25 22.48 -12.21 -17.19
N LYS A 26 22.60 -12.83 -16.02
CA LYS A 26 22.81 -14.28 -15.95
C LYS A 26 21.47 -15.00 -16.08
N PRO A 27 21.35 -16.05 -16.89
CA PRO A 27 20.09 -16.76 -17.11
C PRO A 27 19.49 -17.33 -15.85
N LEU A 28 20.32 -17.88 -14.97
CA LEU A 28 19.94 -18.49 -13.72
C LEU A 28 20.99 -18.21 -12.64
N ARG A 29 20.54 -17.77 -11.49
CA ARG A 29 21.35 -17.66 -10.26
C ARG A 29 20.69 -18.44 -9.15
N SER A 30 21.49 -18.91 -8.22
CA SER A 30 21.01 -19.43 -6.93
C SER A 30 20.26 -18.31 -6.20
N LEU A 31 19.04 -18.58 -5.73
CA LEU A 31 18.29 -17.66 -4.88
C LEU A 31 18.79 -17.83 -3.44
N THR A 32 19.73 -17.00 -3.06
CA THR A 32 20.25 -16.92 -1.69
C THR A 32 19.70 -15.70 -1.00
N ALA A 33 19.44 -15.84 0.31
CA ALA A 33 19.00 -14.72 1.13
C ALA A 33 19.97 -13.53 1.03
N ARG A 34 19.45 -12.32 0.88
CA ARG A 34 20.28 -11.11 0.84
C ARG A 34 20.82 -10.77 2.23
N GLY A 35 21.99 -10.15 2.26
CA GLY A 35 22.65 -9.78 3.51
C GLY A 35 21.89 -8.65 4.24
N LYS A 36 21.63 -8.81 5.53
CA LYS A 36 21.01 -7.78 6.39
C LYS A 36 21.84 -6.49 6.55
N GLY A 37 23.09 -6.50 6.07
CA GLY A 37 24.04 -5.37 6.19
C GLY A 37 24.04 -4.39 5.01
N GLU A 38 23.13 -4.50 4.05
CA GLU A 38 22.98 -3.52 2.97
C GLU A 38 22.46 -2.21 3.57
N THR A 39 23.27 -1.15 3.53
CA THR A 39 22.94 0.15 4.18
C THR A 39 21.83 0.92 3.46
N HIS A 40 21.66 0.72 2.15
CA HIS A 40 20.62 1.34 1.33
C HIS A 40 20.16 0.36 0.26
N ARG A 41 18.91 -0.08 0.35
CA ARG A 41 18.26 -0.85 -0.70
C ARG A 41 17.09 -0.07 -1.24
N VAL A 42 17.21 0.36 -2.50
CA VAL A 42 16.17 1.06 -3.26
C VAL A 42 15.33 0.06 -4.03
N ALA A 43 14.05 0.34 -4.22
CA ALA A 43 13.17 -0.48 -5.06
C ALA A 43 13.71 -0.55 -6.51
N SER A 44 13.74 -1.75 -7.09
CA SER A 44 14.19 -1.95 -8.47
C SER A 44 13.14 -1.47 -9.49
N PRO A 45 13.53 -1.15 -10.75
CA PRO A 45 12.56 -0.81 -11.79
C PRO A 45 11.49 -1.88 -12.02
N LEU A 46 11.83 -3.15 -11.86
CA LEU A 46 10.87 -4.26 -11.97
C LEU A 46 9.85 -4.26 -10.83
N GLU A 47 10.30 -3.98 -9.60
CA GLU A 47 9.42 -3.86 -8.45
C GLU A 47 8.46 -2.65 -8.58
N LEU A 48 8.95 -1.52 -9.10
CA LEU A 48 8.11 -0.34 -9.38
C LEU A 48 7.07 -0.62 -10.48
N PHE A 49 7.47 -1.34 -11.53
CA PHE A 49 6.56 -1.77 -12.59
C PHE A 49 5.50 -2.74 -12.07
N PHE A 50 5.89 -3.65 -11.19
CA PHE A 50 4.96 -4.53 -10.50
C PHE A 50 3.91 -3.73 -9.70
N ASP A 51 4.35 -2.76 -8.88
CA ASP A 51 3.46 -1.90 -8.10
C ASP A 51 2.47 -1.14 -8.98
N LEU A 52 2.95 -0.58 -10.10
CA LEU A 52 2.12 0.17 -11.04
C LEU A 52 1.04 -0.71 -11.68
N CYS A 53 1.34 -1.98 -11.99
CA CYS A 53 0.35 -2.88 -12.59
C CYS A 53 -0.78 -3.25 -11.62
N PHE A 54 -0.52 -3.25 -10.31
CA PHE A 54 -1.53 -3.49 -9.30
C PHE A 54 -2.54 -2.35 -9.18
N VAL A 55 -2.15 -1.12 -9.53
CA VAL A 55 -3.08 0.02 -9.53
C VAL A 55 -4.24 -0.19 -10.49
N VAL A 56 -4.00 -0.89 -11.62
CA VAL A 56 -5.08 -1.20 -12.58
C VAL A 56 -6.19 -2.03 -11.92
N ALA A 57 -5.82 -3.02 -11.10
CA ALA A 57 -6.80 -3.82 -10.36
C ALA A 57 -7.51 -3.00 -9.26
N ILE A 58 -6.77 -2.10 -8.58
CA ILE A 58 -7.34 -1.20 -7.57
C ILE A 58 -8.35 -0.24 -8.22
N ALA A 59 -8.02 0.35 -9.38
CA ALA A 59 -8.91 1.21 -10.13
C ALA A 59 -10.21 0.49 -10.52
N GLN A 60 -10.10 -0.72 -11.08
CA GLN A 60 -11.27 -1.53 -11.42
C GLN A 60 -12.15 -1.86 -10.19
N ALA A 61 -11.53 -2.18 -9.05
CA ALA A 61 -12.27 -2.41 -7.81
C ALA A 61 -12.96 -1.12 -7.30
N GLY A 62 -12.33 0.04 -7.47
CA GLY A 62 -12.90 1.35 -7.15
C GLY A 62 -14.13 1.67 -8.01
N ILE A 63 -14.03 1.50 -9.32
CA ILE A 63 -15.14 1.71 -10.27
C ILE A 63 -16.36 0.84 -9.88
N GLN A 64 -16.13 -0.42 -9.57
CA GLN A 64 -17.23 -1.30 -9.17
C GLN A 64 -17.85 -0.92 -7.82
N LEU A 65 -17.04 -0.40 -6.89
CA LEU A 65 -17.55 0.14 -5.64
C LEU A 65 -18.42 1.39 -5.88
N VAL A 66 -18.02 2.27 -6.81
CA VAL A 66 -18.83 3.44 -7.22
C VAL A 66 -20.20 2.98 -7.72
N HIS A 67 -20.23 2.10 -8.72
CA HIS A 67 -21.49 1.59 -9.28
C HIS A 67 -22.40 0.97 -8.20
N ALA A 68 -21.86 0.09 -7.36
CA ALA A 68 -22.64 -0.56 -6.31
C ALA A 68 -23.22 0.43 -5.29
N VAL A 69 -22.46 1.49 -4.93
CA VAL A 69 -22.95 2.53 -4.01
C VAL A 69 -23.98 3.42 -4.69
N ALA A 70 -23.72 3.87 -5.93
CA ALA A 70 -24.62 4.75 -6.70
C ALA A 70 -25.97 4.09 -6.97
N GLU A 71 -26.00 2.77 -7.14
CA GLU A 71 -27.20 1.95 -7.35
C GLU A 71 -27.88 1.49 -6.06
N SER A 72 -27.48 2.01 -4.89
CA SER A 72 -28.05 1.65 -3.58
C SER A 72 -27.76 0.21 -3.10
N HIS A 73 -26.75 -0.46 -3.66
CA HIS A 73 -26.29 -1.80 -3.25
C HIS A 73 -25.00 -1.74 -2.41
N ALA A 74 -24.80 -0.66 -1.64
CA ALA A 74 -23.57 -0.38 -0.90
C ALA A 74 -23.07 -1.53 0.00
N GLY A 75 -23.99 -2.27 0.66
CA GLY A 75 -23.61 -3.36 1.56
C GLY A 75 -22.90 -4.51 0.83
N GLU A 76 -23.44 -4.94 -0.29
CA GLU A 76 -22.84 -5.98 -1.14
C GLU A 76 -21.59 -5.47 -1.84
N GLY A 77 -21.63 -4.24 -2.38
CA GLY A 77 -20.48 -3.59 -3.01
C GLY A 77 -19.28 -3.49 -2.08
N ILE A 78 -19.47 -3.10 -0.84
CA ILE A 78 -18.39 -3.02 0.17
C ILE A 78 -17.84 -4.42 0.49
N LEU A 79 -18.69 -5.45 0.59
CA LEU A 79 -18.23 -6.81 0.82
C LEU A 79 -17.40 -7.33 -0.36
N ASN A 80 -17.90 -7.21 -1.58
CA ASN A 80 -17.19 -7.61 -2.79
C ASN A 80 -15.89 -6.85 -2.97
N TYR A 81 -15.90 -5.52 -2.71
CA TYR A 81 -14.71 -4.70 -2.68
C TYR A 81 -13.68 -5.21 -1.68
N ALA A 82 -14.07 -5.50 -0.45
CA ALA A 82 -13.17 -6.03 0.56
C ALA A 82 -12.55 -7.37 0.14
N MET A 83 -13.34 -8.28 -0.45
CA MET A 83 -12.86 -9.59 -0.92
C MET A 83 -11.87 -9.45 -2.08
N VAL A 84 -12.19 -8.67 -3.10
CA VAL A 84 -11.33 -8.45 -4.27
C VAL A 84 -10.08 -7.68 -3.87
N PHE A 85 -10.22 -6.63 -3.05
CA PHE A 85 -9.09 -5.85 -2.56
C PHE A 85 -8.14 -6.69 -1.71
N PHE A 86 -8.64 -7.65 -0.95
CA PHE A 86 -7.80 -8.60 -0.23
C PHE A 86 -6.94 -9.42 -1.20
N ALA A 87 -7.49 -9.95 -2.28
CA ALA A 87 -6.73 -10.71 -3.26
C ALA A 87 -5.62 -9.86 -3.91
N ILE A 88 -5.95 -8.61 -4.28
CA ILE A 88 -5.01 -7.65 -4.84
C ILE A 88 -3.87 -7.37 -3.85
N TRP A 89 -4.22 -6.87 -2.66
CA TRP A 89 -3.27 -6.48 -1.64
C TRP A 89 -2.40 -7.65 -1.15
N TRP A 90 -3.00 -8.82 -0.93
CA TRP A 90 -2.29 -9.98 -0.41
C TRP A 90 -1.27 -10.55 -1.40
N ALA A 91 -1.62 -10.58 -2.69
CA ALA A 91 -0.68 -10.97 -3.74
C ALA A 91 0.50 -9.98 -3.83
N TRP A 92 0.21 -8.67 -3.82
CA TRP A 92 1.22 -7.61 -3.81
C TRP A 92 2.14 -7.70 -2.60
N MET A 93 1.58 -7.85 -1.41
CA MET A 93 2.33 -7.93 -0.17
C MET A 93 3.29 -9.12 -0.15
N ASN A 94 2.81 -10.30 -0.51
CA ASN A 94 3.64 -11.50 -0.52
C ASN A 94 4.83 -11.40 -1.49
N PHE A 95 4.61 -10.84 -2.69
CA PHE A 95 5.72 -10.57 -3.62
C PHE A 95 6.69 -9.54 -3.05
N THR A 96 6.20 -8.45 -2.47
CA THR A 96 7.03 -7.39 -1.90
C THR A 96 7.96 -7.92 -0.80
N TRP A 97 7.46 -8.77 0.08
CA TRP A 97 8.26 -9.39 1.14
C TRP A 97 9.24 -10.42 0.58
N PHE A 98 8.80 -11.23 -0.40
CA PHE A 98 9.69 -12.15 -1.11
C PHE A 98 10.83 -11.40 -1.79
N ALA A 99 10.52 -10.38 -2.57
CA ALA A 99 11.51 -9.56 -3.27
C ALA A 99 12.50 -8.91 -2.30
N SER A 100 12.03 -8.41 -1.14
CA SER A 100 12.89 -7.85 -0.12
C SER A 100 13.94 -8.84 0.39
N ALA A 101 13.64 -10.12 0.46
CA ALA A 101 14.55 -11.14 0.97
C ALA A 101 15.40 -11.81 -0.12
N TYR A 102 14.85 -12.02 -1.33
CA TYR A 102 15.41 -12.94 -2.32
C TYR A 102 15.55 -12.39 -3.75
N ASP A 103 15.32 -11.10 -4.00
CA ASP A 103 15.55 -10.55 -5.34
C ASP A 103 17.02 -10.71 -5.74
N ASN A 104 17.25 -11.44 -6.84
CA ASN A 104 18.57 -11.66 -7.44
C ASN A 104 18.68 -11.11 -8.87
N ASP A 105 17.58 -10.57 -9.41
CA ASP A 105 17.48 -9.92 -10.72
C ASP A 105 18.02 -10.78 -11.88
N ASP A 106 17.85 -12.11 -11.82
CA ASP A 106 18.18 -12.99 -12.94
C ASP A 106 17.04 -13.04 -13.97
N VAL A 107 17.31 -13.60 -15.16
CA VAL A 107 16.32 -13.66 -16.26
C VAL A 107 15.06 -14.41 -15.83
N LEU A 108 15.24 -15.53 -15.12
CA LEU A 108 14.10 -16.34 -14.68
C LEU A 108 13.26 -15.62 -13.61
N TYR A 109 13.90 -14.89 -12.68
CA TYR A 109 13.21 -14.06 -11.71
C TYR A 109 12.33 -13.00 -12.41
N ARG A 110 12.89 -12.30 -13.40
CA ARG A 110 12.15 -11.30 -14.21
C ARG A 110 10.97 -11.92 -14.94
N ILE A 111 11.16 -13.08 -15.62
CA ILE A 111 10.08 -13.77 -16.35
C ILE A 111 8.96 -14.17 -15.39
N VAL A 112 9.28 -14.78 -14.25
CA VAL A 112 8.27 -15.22 -13.28
C VAL A 112 7.55 -14.02 -12.65
N THR A 113 8.22 -12.90 -12.44
CA THR A 113 7.59 -11.65 -12.00
C THR A 113 6.64 -11.08 -13.06
N LEU A 114 7.03 -11.11 -14.35
CA LEU A 114 6.14 -10.72 -15.46
C LEU A 114 4.92 -11.64 -15.58
N VAL A 115 5.06 -12.94 -15.30
CA VAL A 115 3.92 -13.86 -15.20
C VAL A 115 2.98 -13.47 -14.06
N GLN A 116 3.50 -13.04 -12.91
CA GLN A 116 2.66 -12.52 -11.82
C GLN A 116 1.92 -11.24 -12.26
N ILE A 117 2.60 -10.33 -12.97
CA ILE A 117 1.97 -9.13 -13.54
C ILE A 117 0.84 -9.52 -14.51
N ALA A 118 1.05 -10.49 -15.39
CA ALA A 118 -0.01 -10.99 -16.26
C ALA A 118 -1.19 -11.55 -15.44
N GLY A 119 -0.92 -12.24 -14.34
CA GLY A 119 -1.94 -12.72 -13.41
C GLY A 119 -2.77 -11.59 -12.80
N VAL A 120 -2.14 -10.49 -12.40
CA VAL A 120 -2.86 -9.32 -11.87
C VAL A 120 -3.76 -8.68 -12.92
N LEU A 121 -3.32 -8.61 -14.18
CA LEU A 121 -4.14 -8.06 -15.27
C LEU A 121 -5.33 -8.96 -15.60
N VAL A 122 -5.17 -10.30 -15.53
CA VAL A 122 -6.28 -11.25 -15.65
C VAL A 122 -7.29 -11.08 -14.50
N LEU A 123 -6.80 -10.91 -13.27
CA LEU A 123 -7.63 -10.61 -12.11
C LEU A 123 -8.42 -9.32 -12.34
N ALA A 124 -7.73 -8.24 -12.72
CA ALA A 124 -8.34 -6.93 -12.97
C ALA A 124 -9.45 -7.00 -14.02
N ALA A 125 -9.23 -7.73 -15.13
CA ALA A 125 -10.22 -7.94 -16.18
C ALA A 125 -11.48 -8.74 -15.72
N GLY A 126 -11.37 -9.47 -14.62
CA GLY A 126 -12.47 -10.25 -14.05
C GLY A 126 -13.29 -9.51 -12.99
N ILE A 127 -12.87 -8.33 -12.55
CA ILE A 127 -13.48 -7.65 -11.39
C ILE A 127 -14.94 -7.26 -11.69
N SER A 128 -15.25 -6.69 -12.85
CA SER A 128 -16.62 -6.29 -13.21
C SER A 128 -17.57 -7.48 -13.14
N ARG A 129 -17.20 -8.62 -13.74
CA ARG A 129 -18.02 -9.84 -13.69
C ARG A 129 -18.20 -10.40 -12.28
N ALA A 130 -17.18 -10.24 -11.42
CA ALA A 130 -17.28 -10.68 -10.04
C ALA A 130 -18.29 -9.85 -9.24
N PHE A 131 -18.47 -8.57 -9.57
CA PHE A 131 -19.42 -7.69 -8.92
C PHE A 131 -20.84 -7.79 -9.54
N GLU A 132 -20.93 -7.78 -10.86
CA GLU A 132 -22.21 -7.69 -11.60
C GLU A 132 -22.87 -9.07 -11.78
N ASP A 133 -22.07 -10.09 -12.17
CA ASP A 133 -22.56 -11.43 -12.51
C ASP A 133 -22.25 -12.46 -11.42
N HIS A 134 -21.59 -12.08 -10.33
CA HIS A 134 -21.05 -12.99 -9.30
C HIS A 134 -20.14 -14.10 -9.87
N GLU A 135 -19.47 -13.81 -11.02
CA GLU A 135 -18.58 -14.74 -11.71
C GLU A 135 -17.11 -14.51 -11.29
N PHE A 136 -16.59 -15.38 -10.45
CA PHE A 136 -15.23 -15.25 -9.89
C PHE A 136 -14.15 -16.01 -10.67
N VAL A 137 -14.44 -16.61 -11.82
CA VAL A 137 -13.49 -17.46 -12.56
C VAL A 137 -12.23 -16.67 -12.94
N ALA A 138 -12.38 -15.50 -13.55
CA ALA A 138 -11.21 -14.70 -13.98
C ALA A 138 -10.44 -14.14 -12.79
N VAL A 139 -11.10 -13.68 -11.72
CA VAL A 139 -10.47 -13.24 -10.48
C VAL A 139 -9.67 -14.36 -9.84
N TRP A 140 -10.28 -15.55 -9.72
CA TRP A 140 -9.61 -16.74 -9.19
C TRP A 140 -8.42 -17.15 -10.07
N LEU A 141 -8.58 -17.18 -11.39
CA LEU A 141 -7.53 -17.56 -12.33
C LEU A 141 -6.34 -16.61 -12.26
N GLY A 142 -6.59 -15.30 -12.28
CA GLY A 142 -5.54 -14.28 -12.14
C GLY A 142 -4.79 -14.43 -10.81
N TYR A 143 -5.52 -14.62 -9.71
CA TYR A 143 -4.95 -14.87 -8.40
C TYR A 143 -4.12 -16.18 -8.40
N ALA A 144 -4.64 -17.27 -8.95
CA ALA A 144 -3.94 -18.55 -9.04
C ALA A 144 -2.64 -18.46 -9.83
N ILE A 145 -2.61 -17.73 -10.96
CA ILE A 145 -1.39 -17.48 -11.74
C ILE A 145 -0.32 -16.81 -10.85
N MET A 146 -0.68 -15.76 -10.12
CA MET A 146 0.25 -15.08 -9.22
C MET A 146 0.76 -16.01 -8.11
N ARG A 147 -0.13 -16.80 -7.51
CA ARG A 147 0.21 -17.69 -6.40
C ARG A 147 1.09 -18.87 -6.85
N PHE A 148 0.82 -19.45 -8.02
CA PHE A 148 1.68 -20.50 -8.60
C PHE A 148 3.07 -19.95 -8.95
N ALA A 149 3.16 -18.76 -9.53
CA ALA A 149 4.42 -18.11 -9.84
C ALA A 149 5.23 -17.81 -8.57
N LEU A 150 4.58 -17.32 -7.51
CA LEU A 150 5.24 -17.10 -6.22
C LEU A 150 5.68 -18.41 -5.57
N SER A 151 4.86 -19.46 -5.61
CA SER A 151 5.22 -20.79 -5.09
C SER A 151 6.43 -21.36 -5.82
N TRP A 152 6.51 -21.15 -7.13
CA TRP A 152 7.70 -21.50 -7.92
C TRP A 152 8.96 -20.78 -7.43
N GLN A 153 8.86 -19.49 -7.12
CA GLN A 153 9.99 -18.73 -6.56
C GLN A 153 10.42 -19.29 -5.20
N TRP A 154 9.48 -19.66 -4.33
CA TRP A 154 9.81 -20.30 -3.05
C TRP A 154 10.45 -21.69 -3.23
N LEU A 155 10.02 -22.48 -4.24
CA LEU A 155 10.68 -23.74 -4.57
C LEU A 155 12.13 -23.51 -5.07
N ARG A 156 12.38 -22.44 -5.83
CA ARG A 156 13.75 -22.05 -6.22
C ARG A 156 14.63 -21.74 -5.01
N VAL A 157 14.08 -21.02 -4.01
CA VAL A 157 14.79 -20.83 -2.73
C VAL A 157 15.10 -22.17 -2.08
N ALA A 158 14.11 -23.06 -1.98
CA ALA A 158 14.30 -24.39 -1.36
C ALA A 158 15.35 -25.25 -2.06
N TRP A 159 15.56 -25.08 -3.38
CA TRP A 159 16.62 -25.77 -4.11
C TRP A 159 18.02 -25.25 -3.81
N SER A 160 18.13 -23.98 -3.44
CA SER A 160 19.40 -23.30 -3.17
C SER A 160 19.74 -23.28 -1.67
N ALA A 161 18.75 -23.49 -0.81
CA ALA A 161 18.87 -23.41 0.65
C ALA A 161 18.99 -24.79 1.30
N GLU A 162 19.53 -24.82 2.50
CA GLU A 162 19.68 -26.02 3.34
C GLU A 162 19.03 -25.80 4.72
N GLY A 163 18.82 -26.87 5.46
CA GLY A 163 18.38 -26.84 6.85
C GLY A 163 17.05 -26.13 7.08
N ALA A 164 17.02 -25.18 8.01
CA ALA A 164 15.82 -24.47 8.42
C ALA A 164 15.30 -23.53 7.33
N GLU A 165 16.18 -22.88 6.55
CA GLU A 165 15.79 -22.00 5.44
C GLU A 165 15.06 -22.80 4.34
N ARG A 166 15.56 -23.96 3.97
CA ARG A 166 14.88 -24.85 3.02
C ARG A 166 13.51 -25.28 3.53
N THR A 167 13.40 -25.62 4.81
CA THR A 167 12.12 -26.01 5.41
C THR A 167 11.12 -24.85 5.39
N MET A 168 11.55 -23.66 5.70
CA MET A 168 10.75 -22.42 5.62
C MET A 168 10.23 -22.19 4.20
N ALA A 169 11.11 -22.25 3.19
CA ALA A 169 10.74 -22.05 1.79
C ALA A 169 9.73 -23.11 1.30
N LEU A 170 9.89 -24.38 1.68
CA LEU A 170 8.93 -25.45 1.36
C LEU A 170 7.56 -25.23 2.05
N ARG A 171 7.55 -24.75 3.30
CA ARG A 171 6.29 -24.40 3.99
C ARG A 171 5.55 -23.26 3.29
N TYR A 172 6.27 -22.24 2.81
CA TYR A 172 5.68 -21.18 2.00
C TYR A 172 5.07 -21.73 0.72
N ALA A 173 5.84 -22.49 -0.07
CA ALA A 173 5.36 -23.05 -1.33
C ALA A 173 4.11 -23.94 -1.11
N ALA A 174 4.19 -24.86 -0.15
CA ALA A 174 3.08 -25.78 0.16
C ALA A 174 1.87 -25.03 0.73
N GLY A 175 2.06 -24.10 1.66
CA GLY A 175 0.98 -23.34 2.27
C GLY A 175 0.20 -22.52 1.23
N VAL A 176 0.92 -21.82 0.34
CA VAL A 176 0.30 -21.05 -0.75
C VAL A 176 -0.49 -21.97 -1.69
N LEU A 177 0.06 -23.14 -2.10
CA LEU A 177 -0.62 -24.08 -2.99
C LEU A 177 -1.87 -24.71 -2.33
N ILE A 178 -1.77 -25.07 -1.05
CA ILE A 178 -2.92 -25.61 -0.29
C ILE A 178 -4.05 -24.59 -0.22
N CYS A 179 -3.73 -23.31 0.04
CA CYS A 179 -4.74 -22.26 0.05
C CYS A 179 -5.41 -22.09 -1.32
N GLN A 180 -4.70 -22.30 -2.45
CA GLN A 180 -5.32 -22.25 -3.77
C GLN A 180 -6.38 -23.31 -3.97
N ILE A 181 -6.21 -24.50 -3.38
CA ILE A 181 -7.25 -25.56 -3.40
C ILE A 181 -8.48 -25.09 -2.61
N GLY A 182 -8.29 -24.44 -1.47
CA GLY A 182 -9.39 -23.87 -0.69
C GLY A 182 -10.14 -22.77 -1.45
N TRP A 183 -9.42 -21.89 -2.15
CA TRP A 183 -10.04 -20.83 -2.96
C TRP A 183 -10.84 -21.32 -4.17
N LEU A 184 -10.67 -22.58 -4.62
CA LEU A 184 -11.58 -23.20 -5.60
C LEU A 184 -13.03 -23.20 -5.11
N GLY A 185 -13.25 -23.14 -3.80
CA GLY A 185 -14.58 -23.00 -3.22
C GLY A 185 -15.36 -21.79 -3.75
N LEU A 186 -14.69 -20.69 -4.14
CA LEU A 186 -15.35 -19.52 -4.75
C LEU A 186 -16.09 -19.87 -6.05
N LEU A 187 -15.63 -20.91 -6.78
CA LEU A 187 -16.20 -21.34 -8.05
C LEU A 187 -17.33 -22.38 -7.87
N ILE A 188 -17.38 -23.03 -6.72
CA ILE A 188 -18.26 -24.20 -6.46
C ILE A 188 -19.41 -23.83 -5.52
N LEU A 189 -19.14 -22.97 -4.52
CA LEU A 189 -20.11 -22.60 -3.50
C LEU A 189 -21.16 -21.63 -4.05
N PRO A 190 -22.42 -21.74 -3.57
CA PRO A 190 -23.44 -20.73 -3.83
C PRO A 190 -23.03 -19.39 -3.19
N GLU A 191 -23.65 -18.30 -3.63
CA GLU A 191 -23.30 -16.92 -3.24
C GLU A 191 -23.25 -16.73 -1.74
N ASP A 192 -24.25 -17.18 -1.01
CA ASP A 192 -24.31 -17.11 0.46
C ASP A 192 -23.12 -17.78 1.16
N GLY A 193 -22.51 -18.78 0.52
CA GLY A 193 -21.35 -19.51 1.04
C GLY A 193 -20.01 -18.80 0.82
N ARG A 194 -19.93 -17.92 -0.18
CA ARG A 194 -18.68 -17.27 -0.59
C ARG A 194 -18.12 -16.32 0.46
N ALA A 195 -18.99 -15.53 1.08
CA ALA A 195 -18.59 -14.64 2.20
C ALA A 195 -18.02 -15.44 3.37
N TRP A 196 -18.64 -16.56 3.73
CA TRP A 196 -18.12 -17.44 4.78
C TRP A 196 -16.81 -18.10 4.38
N LEU A 197 -16.67 -18.54 3.13
CA LEU A 197 -15.41 -19.06 2.62
C LEU A 197 -14.30 -18.00 2.76
N PHE A 198 -14.57 -16.75 2.37
CA PHE A 198 -13.62 -15.66 2.49
C PHE A 198 -13.19 -15.41 3.94
N LEU A 199 -14.15 -15.36 4.86
CA LEU A 199 -13.87 -15.16 6.29
C LEU A 199 -12.99 -16.27 6.91
N VAL A 200 -13.01 -17.47 6.33
CA VAL A 200 -12.16 -18.59 6.75
C VAL A 200 -10.83 -18.58 6.01
N MET A 201 -10.86 -18.45 4.69
CA MET A 201 -9.67 -18.61 3.85
C MET A 201 -8.69 -17.44 3.95
N ALA A 202 -9.17 -16.21 4.09
CA ALA A 202 -8.29 -15.05 4.21
C ALA A 202 -7.41 -15.12 5.47
N PRO A 203 -7.94 -15.34 6.70
CA PRO A 203 -7.10 -15.56 7.87
C PRO A 203 -6.21 -16.80 7.77
N LEU A 204 -6.71 -17.88 7.18
CA LEU A 204 -5.91 -19.10 6.98
C LEU A 204 -4.68 -18.82 6.10
N GLU A 205 -4.86 -18.12 5.00
CA GLU A 205 -3.76 -17.75 4.12
C GLU A 205 -2.81 -16.75 4.78
N MET A 206 -3.31 -15.81 5.58
CA MET A 206 -2.48 -14.89 6.39
C MET A 206 -1.65 -15.64 7.46
N CYS A 207 -2.05 -16.83 7.87
CA CYS A 207 -1.25 -17.66 8.77
C CYS A 207 -0.08 -18.38 8.07
N VAL A 208 -0.06 -18.48 6.74
CA VAL A 208 1.00 -19.18 5.99
C VAL A 208 2.39 -18.59 6.29
N PRO A 209 2.64 -17.27 6.18
CA PRO A 209 3.93 -16.69 6.54
C PRO A 209 4.30 -16.93 8.00
N ILE A 210 3.35 -16.79 8.92
CA ILE A 210 3.58 -16.97 10.36
C ILE A 210 4.04 -18.42 10.65
N TYR A 211 3.38 -19.40 10.02
CA TYR A 211 3.75 -20.81 10.15
C TYR A 211 5.08 -21.14 9.45
N ALA A 212 5.30 -20.57 8.27
CA ALA A 212 6.52 -20.84 7.51
C ALA A 212 7.76 -20.33 8.25
N GLU A 213 7.71 -19.15 8.82
CA GLU A 213 8.83 -18.46 9.47
C GLU A 213 9.04 -18.80 10.95
N LYS A 214 8.25 -19.71 11.52
CA LYS A 214 8.31 -20.02 12.97
C LYS A 214 9.71 -20.45 13.46
N ASP A 215 10.49 -21.15 12.62
CA ASP A 215 11.82 -21.67 12.97
C ASP A 215 12.96 -20.88 12.29
N HIS A 216 12.66 -20.16 11.22
CA HIS A 216 13.63 -19.37 10.45
C HIS A 216 12.96 -18.16 9.80
N PRO A 217 13.18 -16.93 10.29
CA PRO A 217 12.63 -15.72 9.71
C PRO A 217 13.35 -15.37 8.40
N THR A 218 12.61 -14.83 7.43
CA THR A 218 13.19 -14.30 6.19
C THR A 218 14.09 -13.08 6.45
N SER A 219 15.04 -12.86 5.55
CA SER A 219 16.02 -11.75 5.64
C SER A 219 15.51 -10.46 5.00
N TRP A 220 14.26 -10.07 5.27
CA TRP A 220 13.71 -8.81 4.75
C TRP A 220 14.44 -7.59 5.31
N HIS A 221 14.45 -6.49 4.54
CA HIS A 221 15.14 -5.25 4.91
C HIS A 221 14.11 -4.17 5.33
N PRO A 222 14.17 -3.62 6.58
CA PRO A 222 13.16 -2.69 7.10
C PRO A 222 12.98 -1.43 6.25
N HIS A 223 14.07 -0.82 5.76
CA HIS A 223 14.02 0.37 4.93
C HIS A 223 13.36 0.08 3.59
N HIS A 224 13.73 -1.03 2.92
CA HIS A 224 13.15 -1.42 1.64
C HIS A 224 11.65 -1.72 1.74
N ILE A 225 11.21 -2.43 2.79
CA ILE A 225 9.78 -2.68 3.03
C ILE A 225 9.03 -1.37 3.26
N ALA A 226 9.55 -0.48 4.12
CA ALA A 226 8.92 0.81 4.36
C ALA A 226 8.85 1.68 3.09
N GLU A 227 9.90 1.68 2.27
CA GLU A 227 9.93 2.35 0.97
C GLU A 227 8.87 1.81 0.01
N ARG A 228 8.78 0.46 -0.15
CA ARG A 228 7.80 -0.17 -1.03
C ARG A 228 6.36 0.15 -0.63
N TYR A 229 6.05 0.08 0.67
CA TYR A 229 4.73 0.45 1.18
C TYR A 229 4.43 1.94 0.98
N GLY A 230 5.44 2.81 1.14
CA GLY A 230 5.32 4.24 0.84
C GLY A 230 5.06 4.50 -0.65
N LEU A 231 5.80 3.86 -1.54
CA LEU A 231 5.60 3.97 -2.99
C LEU A 231 4.20 3.50 -3.39
N PHE A 232 3.75 2.38 -2.86
CA PHE A 232 2.39 1.88 -3.13
C PHE A 232 1.31 2.83 -2.59
N THR A 233 1.52 3.44 -1.42
CA THR A 233 0.64 4.49 -0.90
C THR A 233 0.53 5.69 -1.86
N ILE A 234 1.67 6.16 -2.42
CA ILE A 234 1.67 7.25 -3.40
C ILE A 234 0.89 6.86 -4.64
N ILE A 235 1.06 5.64 -5.14
CA ILE A 235 0.39 5.14 -6.34
C ILE A 235 -1.14 5.08 -6.10
N VAL A 236 -1.59 4.55 -4.95
CA VAL A 236 -3.01 4.48 -4.59
C VAL A 236 -3.61 5.88 -4.42
N LEU A 237 -2.92 6.81 -3.76
CA LEU A 237 -3.39 8.20 -3.64
C LEU A 237 -3.39 8.92 -5.00
N GLY A 238 -2.46 8.58 -5.91
CA GLY A 238 -2.44 9.09 -7.28
C GLY A 238 -3.68 8.66 -8.06
N GLU A 239 -4.10 7.40 -7.93
CA GLU A 239 -5.34 6.88 -8.51
C GLU A 239 -6.57 7.58 -7.94
N THR A 240 -6.61 7.82 -6.63
CA THR A 240 -7.68 8.59 -5.98
C THR A 240 -7.81 9.99 -6.58
N ILE A 241 -6.68 10.68 -6.85
CA ILE A 241 -6.68 11.99 -7.51
C ILE A 241 -7.19 11.88 -8.95
N ALA A 242 -6.74 10.85 -9.70
CA ALA A 242 -7.13 10.67 -11.09
C ALA A 242 -8.64 10.45 -11.22
N ALA A 243 -9.22 9.53 -10.43
CA ALA A 243 -10.65 9.25 -10.39
C ALA A 243 -11.46 10.51 -10.06
N ALA A 244 -11.13 11.21 -8.97
CA ALA A 244 -11.81 12.44 -8.59
C ALA A 244 -11.70 13.56 -9.66
N THR A 245 -10.56 13.66 -10.33
CA THR A 245 -10.35 14.66 -11.40
C THR A 245 -11.24 14.38 -12.61
N VAL A 246 -11.35 13.10 -13.01
CA VAL A 246 -12.21 12.68 -14.12
C VAL A 246 -13.68 12.98 -13.79
N ALA A 247 -14.13 12.58 -12.61
CA ALA A 247 -15.50 12.80 -12.18
C ALA A 247 -15.86 14.29 -12.13
N VAL A 248 -15.04 15.13 -11.52
CA VAL A 248 -15.27 16.60 -11.47
C VAL A 248 -15.31 17.19 -12.88
N LYS A 249 -14.39 16.76 -13.77
CA LYS A 249 -14.39 17.24 -15.16
C LYS A 249 -15.67 16.87 -15.89
N SER A 250 -16.13 15.63 -15.83
CA SER A 250 -17.40 15.20 -16.47
C SER A 250 -18.58 16.00 -15.94
N GLY A 251 -18.68 16.17 -14.62
CA GLY A 251 -19.76 16.94 -14.03
C GLY A 251 -19.78 18.42 -14.47
N ILE A 252 -18.62 19.04 -14.69
CA ILE A 252 -18.53 20.41 -15.22
C ILE A 252 -18.92 20.45 -16.71
N ASP A 253 -18.36 19.55 -17.52
CA ASP A 253 -18.51 19.54 -18.98
C ASP A 253 -19.96 19.18 -19.41
N GLU A 254 -20.60 18.25 -18.67
CA GLU A 254 -21.92 17.73 -19.04
C GLU A 254 -23.09 18.45 -18.34
N ASN A 255 -22.88 18.93 -17.11
CA ASN A 255 -23.95 19.42 -16.26
C ASN A 255 -23.83 20.92 -15.87
N ASP A 256 -22.76 21.62 -16.28
CA ASP A 256 -22.45 23.02 -15.88
C ASP A 256 -22.50 23.25 -14.34
N ALA A 257 -22.16 22.22 -13.58
CA ALA A 257 -22.37 22.12 -12.12
C ALA A 257 -21.15 22.59 -11.29
N LEU A 258 -20.40 23.60 -11.78
CA LEU A 258 -19.20 24.09 -11.11
C LEU A 258 -19.45 24.52 -9.65
N GLY A 259 -20.61 25.09 -9.35
CA GLY A 259 -20.96 25.58 -8.02
C GLY A 259 -21.09 24.44 -7.00
N GLU A 260 -21.75 23.36 -7.38
CA GLU A 260 -22.01 22.18 -6.56
C GLU A 260 -20.73 21.32 -6.41
N LEU A 261 -19.88 21.26 -7.45
CA LEU A 261 -18.69 20.42 -7.47
C LEU A 261 -17.47 21.05 -6.80
N LEU A 262 -17.41 22.39 -6.71
CA LEU A 262 -16.26 23.07 -6.13
C LEU A 262 -15.99 22.67 -4.66
N PRO A 263 -16.99 22.56 -3.75
CA PRO A 263 -16.78 22.06 -2.40
C PRO A 263 -16.26 20.63 -2.36
N ILE A 264 -16.74 19.76 -3.25
CA ILE A 264 -16.27 18.35 -3.36
C ILE A 264 -14.83 18.32 -3.82
N ALA A 265 -14.48 19.06 -4.88
CA ALA A 265 -13.13 19.11 -5.44
C ALA A 265 -12.11 19.64 -4.42
N VAL A 266 -12.40 20.76 -3.76
CA VAL A 266 -11.52 21.36 -2.75
C VAL A 266 -11.41 20.45 -1.52
N GLY A 267 -12.52 19.92 -1.03
CA GLY A 267 -12.53 18.99 0.10
C GLY A 267 -11.75 17.71 -0.19
N GLY A 268 -11.98 17.11 -1.35
CA GLY A 268 -11.25 15.91 -1.80
C GLY A 268 -9.74 16.13 -1.91
N LEU A 269 -9.32 17.24 -2.49
CA LEU A 269 -7.91 17.63 -2.59
C LEU A 269 -7.26 17.79 -1.20
N LEU A 270 -7.95 18.45 -0.27
CA LEU A 270 -7.48 18.60 1.11
C LEU A 270 -7.38 17.25 1.84
N ILE A 271 -8.33 16.33 1.62
CA ILE A 271 -8.28 14.97 2.18
C ILE A 271 -7.04 14.24 1.67
N VAL A 272 -6.81 14.23 0.36
CA VAL A 272 -5.68 13.50 -0.24
C VAL A 272 -4.33 14.09 0.20
N PHE A 273 -4.20 15.40 0.24
CA PHE A 273 -2.97 16.06 0.71
C PHE A 273 -2.72 15.79 2.19
N ALA A 274 -3.75 15.82 3.02
CA ALA A 274 -3.64 15.46 4.42
C ALA A 274 -3.28 13.98 4.60
N ALA A 275 -3.88 13.07 3.82
CA ALA A 275 -3.58 11.65 3.84
C ALA A 275 -2.11 11.39 3.51
N TRP A 276 -1.59 12.01 2.45
CA TRP A 276 -0.17 11.94 2.10
C TRP A 276 0.72 12.45 3.24
N TRP A 277 0.42 13.65 3.76
CA TRP A 277 1.23 14.26 4.82
C TRP A 277 1.29 13.41 6.08
N ILE A 278 0.13 12.94 6.54
CA ILE A 278 0.00 12.14 7.77
C ILE A 278 0.76 10.82 7.65
N TYR A 279 0.75 10.20 6.48
CA TYR A 279 1.45 8.95 6.24
C TYR A 279 2.98 9.13 6.25
N PHE A 280 3.49 10.16 5.56
CA PHE A 280 4.93 10.34 5.33
C PHE A 280 5.66 11.15 6.40
N VAL A 281 4.96 11.79 7.33
CA VAL A 281 5.58 12.61 8.37
C VAL A 281 6.45 11.80 9.36
N VAL A 282 6.25 10.48 9.42
CA VAL A 282 6.93 9.59 10.38
C VAL A 282 7.80 8.57 9.66
N PRO A 283 9.13 8.51 9.92
CA PRO A 283 10.02 7.49 9.36
C PRO A 283 9.83 6.13 10.08
N ILE A 284 8.94 5.29 9.58
CA ILE A 284 8.50 4.04 10.24
C ILE A 284 9.57 2.94 10.27
N HIS A 285 10.56 2.95 9.35
CA HIS A 285 11.56 1.89 9.23
C HIS A 285 12.31 1.60 10.55
N GLY A 286 12.55 2.63 11.37
CA GLY A 286 13.19 2.48 12.69
C GLY A 286 12.34 1.71 13.72
N HIS A 287 11.04 1.55 13.49
CA HIS A 287 10.12 0.80 14.35
C HIS A 287 10.02 -0.68 13.95
N LEU A 288 10.32 -1.04 12.72
CA LEU A 288 10.24 -2.40 12.19
C LEU A 288 11.45 -3.23 12.63
N ARG A 289 11.49 -3.65 13.89
CA ARG A 289 12.65 -4.35 14.51
C ARG A 289 12.45 -5.85 14.67
N SER A 290 11.23 -6.35 14.54
CA SER A 290 10.89 -7.77 14.70
C SER A 290 9.82 -8.20 13.71
N ASN A 291 9.78 -9.52 13.38
CA ASN A 291 8.75 -10.07 12.50
C ASN A 291 7.33 -9.78 13.01
N ARG A 292 7.09 -9.84 14.33
CA ARG A 292 5.77 -9.53 14.90
C ARG A 292 5.34 -8.08 14.61
N GLN A 293 6.24 -7.11 14.79
CA GLN A 293 5.96 -5.71 14.46
C GLN A 293 5.74 -5.53 12.96
N ALA A 294 6.59 -6.16 12.15
CA ALA A 294 6.54 -6.12 10.71
C ALA A 294 5.25 -6.73 10.15
N PHE A 295 4.81 -7.88 10.65
CA PHE A 295 3.54 -8.50 10.25
C PHE A 295 2.33 -7.66 10.66
N LEU A 296 2.27 -7.18 11.92
CA LEU A 296 1.16 -6.33 12.35
C LEU A 296 1.07 -5.04 11.52
N TRP A 297 2.21 -4.43 11.25
CA TRP A 297 2.29 -3.22 10.43
C TRP A 297 1.93 -3.51 8.97
N GLY A 298 2.54 -4.53 8.36
CA GLY A 298 2.29 -4.91 6.98
C GLY A 298 0.83 -5.33 6.75
N TYR A 299 0.27 -6.17 7.63
CA TYR A 299 -1.12 -6.63 7.54
C TYR A 299 -2.13 -5.49 7.76
N GLY A 300 -1.83 -4.57 8.68
CA GLY A 300 -2.67 -3.41 8.90
C GLY A 300 -2.77 -2.47 7.68
N HIS A 301 -1.80 -2.50 6.76
CA HIS A 301 -1.85 -1.72 5.54
C HIS A 301 -2.95 -2.15 4.55
N TYR A 302 -3.53 -3.33 4.71
CA TYR A 302 -4.79 -3.66 4.03
C TYR A 302 -5.84 -2.58 4.24
N VAL A 303 -6.01 -2.14 5.49
CA VAL A 303 -6.99 -1.10 5.83
C VAL A 303 -6.56 0.27 5.28
N VAL A 304 -5.26 0.61 5.35
CA VAL A 304 -4.73 1.89 4.82
C VAL A 304 -4.98 1.99 3.31
N PHE A 305 -4.60 0.96 2.55
CA PHE A 305 -4.73 1.00 1.09
C PHE A 305 -6.18 0.90 0.62
N ALA A 306 -6.97 0.00 1.25
CA ALA A 306 -8.38 -0.14 0.92
C ALA A 306 -9.17 1.14 1.21
N SER A 307 -8.91 1.80 2.35
CA SER A 307 -9.56 3.07 2.67
C SER A 307 -9.09 4.22 1.77
N ALA A 308 -7.79 4.28 1.43
CA ALA A 308 -7.27 5.29 0.50
C ALA A 308 -7.93 5.18 -0.89
N ALA A 309 -8.03 3.97 -1.44
CA ALA A 309 -8.72 3.76 -2.73
C ALA A 309 -10.23 4.04 -2.63
N ALA A 310 -10.87 3.64 -1.52
CA ALA A 310 -12.29 3.91 -1.28
C ALA A 310 -12.61 5.41 -1.13
N ILE A 311 -11.66 6.25 -0.69
CA ILE A 311 -11.83 7.72 -0.72
C ILE A 311 -12.05 8.20 -2.16
N GLY A 312 -11.27 7.68 -3.12
CA GLY A 312 -11.43 8.01 -4.55
C GLY A 312 -12.81 7.63 -5.08
N ALA A 313 -13.22 6.39 -4.85
CA ALA A 313 -14.54 5.91 -5.20
C ALA A 313 -15.67 6.75 -4.54
N GLY A 314 -15.51 7.09 -3.27
CA GLY A 314 -16.46 7.95 -2.56
C GLY A 314 -16.56 9.37 -3.14
N LEU A 315 -15.43 9.95 -3.57
CA LEU A 315 -15.45 11.28 -4.23
C LEU A 315 -16.19 11.23 -5.56
N GLU A 316 -16.02 10.16 -6.35
CA GLU A 316 -16.76 9.94 -7.59
C GLU A 316 -18.26 9.80 -7.32
N VAL A 317 -18.66 8.99 -6.36
CA VAL A 317 -20.06 8.87 -5.90
C VAL A 317 -20.64 10.22 -5.45
N ALA A 318 -19.85 11.04 -4.75
CA ALA A 318 -20.31 12.37 -4.31
C ALA A 318 -20.52 13.32 -5.50
N VAL A 319 -19.70 13.24 -6.54
CA VAL A 319 -19.88 14.00 -7.78
C VAL A 319 -21.14 13.53 -8.52
N GLU A 320 -21.30 12.21 -8.78
CA GLU A 320 -22.47 11.66 -9.46
C GLU A 320 -23.78 12.04 -8.74
N GLN A 321 -23.78 12.02 -7.40
CA GLN A 321 -24.94 12.45 -6.63
C GLN A 321 -25.20 13.95 -6.75
N ALA A 322 -24.15 14.79 -6.77
CA ALA A 322 -24.30 16.23 -6.87
C ALA A 322 -24.85 16.67 -8.24
N VAL A 323 -24.50 15.96 -9.32
CA VAL A 323 -25.03 16.21 -10.68
C VAL A 323 -26.34 15.46 -10.98
N GLY A 324 -26.83 14.64 -10.04
CA GLY A 324 -28.11 13.93 -10.17
C GLY A 324 -28.04 12.60 -10.94
N GLU A 325 -26.85 12.08 -11.20
CA GLU A 325 -26.64 10.78 -11.87
C GLU A 325 -26.80 9.61 -10.92
N ALA A 326 -26.35 9.74 -9.66
CA ALA A 326 -26.57 8.72 -8.64
C ALA A 326 -27.89 8.93 -7.87
N HIS A 327 -28.71 7.89 -7.79
CA HIS A 327 -30.02 7.93 -7.12
C HIS A 327 -29.94 7.54 -5.64
N ILE A 328 -29.02 8.17 -4.89
CA ILE A 328 -28.81 7.95 -3.46
C ILE A 328 -29.02 9.24 -2.67
N SER A 329 -29.21 9.10 -1.36
CA SER A 329 -29.31 10.29 -0.50
C SER A 329 -27.97 11.00 -0.37
N THR A 330 -28.00 12.34 -0.19
CA THR A 330 -26.79 13.14 0.12
C THR A 330 -26.04 12.60 1.34
N LEU A 331 -26.77 12.03 2.32
CA LEU A 331 -26.13 11.38 3.48
C LEU A 331 -25.32 10.15 3.07
N ALA A 332 -25.82 9.31 2.17
CA ALA A 332 -25.11 8.13 1.67
C ALA A 332 -23.86 8.53 0.86
N ALA A 333 -23.98 9.51 -0.02
CA ALA A 333 -22.86 10.05 -0.78
C ALA A 333 -21.79 10.67 0.12
N SER A 334 -22.21 11.46 1.13
CA SER A 334 -21.30 11.99 2.15
C SER A 334 -20.58 10.88 2.92
N ALA A 335 -21.29 9.84 3.33
CA ALA A 335 -20.74 8.69 4.05
C ALA A 335 -19.72 7.91 3.19
N ALA A 336 -19.92 7.83 1.88
CA ALA A 336 -18.99 7.19 0.95
C ALA A 336 -17.60 7.84 0.95
N VAL A 337 -17.48 9.13 1.26
CA VAL A 337 -16.20 9.85 1.42
C VAL A 337 -15.71 9.84 2.87
N THR A 338 -16.59 10.19 3.81
CA THR A 338 -16.19 10.48 5.19
C THR A 338 -15.80 9.22 5.96
N LEU A 339 -16.50 8.08 5.75
CA LEU A 339 -16.19 6.84 6.46
C LEU A 339 -14.83 6.27 6.07
N PRO A 340 -14.46 6.11 4.78
CA PRO A 340 -13.11 5.66 4.44
C PRO A 340 -12.04 6.68 4.83
N THR A 341 -12.31 8.00 4.81
CA THR A 341 -11.37 9.00 5.30
C THR A 341 -11.11 8.84 6.80
N ALA A 342 -12.14 8.67 7.62
CA ALA A 342 -11.98 8.42 9.04
C ALA A 342 -11.24 7.11 9.33
N LEU A 343 -11.54 6.05 8.57
CA LEU A 343 -10.88 4.76 8.67
C LEU A 343 -9.39 4.86 8.33
N TYR A 344 -9.04 5.61 7.28
CA TYR A 344 -7.65 5.89 6.91
C TYR A 344 -6.90 6.61 8.04
N LEU A 345 -7.48 7.68 8.60
CA LEU A 345 -6.87 8.44 9.70
C LEU A 345 -6.62 7.55 10.93
N LEU A 346 -7.57 6.70 11.29
CA LEU A 346 -7.43 5.75 12.41
C LEU A 346 -6.39 4.68 12.10
N ALA A 347 -6.39 4.10 10.91
CA ALA A 347 -5.43 3.08 10.51
C ALA A 347 -3.99 3.62 10.54
N VAL A 348 -3.75 4.81 9.98
CA VAL A 348 -2.43 5.45 10.00
C VAL A 348 -2.05 5.85 11.44
N TRP A 349 -2.99 6.29 12.27
CA TRP A 349 -2.71 6.52 13.69
C TRP A 349 -2.25 5.25 14.39
N ILE A 350 -2.94 4.14 14.20
CA ILE A 350 -2.61 2.86 14.83
C ILE A 350 -1.25 2.33 14.37
N LEU A 351 -0.96 2.42 13.08
CA LEU A 351 0.23 1.78 12.49
C LEU A 351 1.47 2.67 12.52
N HIS A 352 1.32 3.98 12.48
CA HIS A 352 2.43 4.94 12.38
C HIS A 352 2.46 5.91 13.57
N ALA A 353 1.46 6.79 13.66
CA ALA A 353 1.57 7.99 14.48
C ALA A 353 1.70 7.71 15.97
N ARG A 354 0.94 6.76 16.53
CA ARG A 354 0.91 6.48 17.98
C ARG A 354 2.27 6.05 18.55
N HIS A 355 3.14 5.46 17.72
CA HIS A 355 4.44 4.96 18.17
C HIS A 355 5.49 6.05 18.36
N PHE A 356 5.29 7.23 17.77
CA PHE A 356 6.23 8.35 17.76
C PHE A 356 5.69 9.59 18.47
N LYS A 357 4.42 9.61 18.84
CA LYS A 357 3.77 10.75 19.48
C LYS A 357 3.93 10.68 20.99
N VAL A 358 4.44 11.78 21.57
CA VAL A 358 4.65 11.91 23.02
C VAL A 358 3.58 12.83 23.61
N GLY A 359 2.86 12.33 24.58
CA GLY A 359 1.82 13.07 25.26
C GLY A 359 0.41 12.95 24.67
N LEU A 360 -0.60 13.11 25.53
CA LEU A 360 -2.00 12.88 25.22
C LEU A 360 -2.52 13.78 24.08
N ALA A 361 -2.13 15.05 24.08
CA ALA A 361 -2.58 16.00 23.05
C ALA A 361 -2.19 15.55 21.63
N GLN A 362 -0.94 15.10 21.43
CA GLN A 362 -0.49 14.60 20.15
C GLN A 362 -1.15 13.26 19.78
N GLN A 363 -1.38 12.39 20.76
CA GLN A 363 -2.05 11.10 20.53
C GLN A 363 -3.48 11.25 20.07
N LEU A 364 -4.20 12.26 20.56
CA LEU A 364 -5.61 12.48 20.29
C LEU A 364 -5.89 13.19 18.97
N VAL A 365 -4.92 13.85 18.33
CA VAL A 365 -5.16 14.62 17.09
C VAL A 365 -5.88 13.81 16.02
N LEU A 366 -5.36 12.63 15.65
CA LEU A 366 -5.94 11.83 14.58
C LEU A 366 -7.24 11.11 14.97
N PRO A 367 -7.38 10.53 16.17
CA PRO A 367 -8.67 9.97 16.62
C PRO A 367 -9.78 11.02 16.69
N VAL A 368 -9.50 12.22 17.18
CA VAL A 368 -10.48 13.32 17.23
C VAL A 368 -10.80 13.80 15.82
N ALA A 369 -9.82 13.94 14.94
CA ALA A 369 -10.05 14.29 13.54
C ALA A 369 -10.94 13.25 12.84
N ALA A 370 -10.69 11.94 13.04
CA ALA A 370 -11.52 10.88 12.49
C ALA A 370 -12.97 10.97 12.98
N LEU A 371 -13.19 11.26 14.26
CA LEU A 371 -14.54 11.47 14.79
C LEU A 371 -15.21 12.70 14.16
N LEU A 372 -14.49 13.82 14.04
CA LEU A 372 -15.02 15.04 13.40
C LEU A 372 -15.33 14.83 11.91
N VAL A 373 -14.51 14.05 11.20
CA VAL A 373 -14.78 13.63 9.82
C VAL A 373 -16.06 12.78 9.73
N ILE A 374 -16.28 11.84 10.66
CA ILE A 374 -17.56 11.11 10.73
C ILE A 374 -18.73 12.08 11.00
N CYS A 375 -18.57 13.03 11.92
CA CYS A 375 -19.61 14.03 12.19
C CYS A 375 -19.91 14.92 10.97
N SER A 376 -18.92 15.21 10.11
CA SER A 376 -19.13 15.99 8.90
C SER A 376 -20.08 15.34 7.90
N THR A 377 -20.28 14.00 7.96
CA THR A 377 -21.26 13.27 7.14
C THR A 377 -22.66 13.90 7.18
N PHE A 378 -23.04 14.53 8.30
CA PHE A 378 -24.35 15.11 8.52
C PHE A 378 -24.47 16.57 8.03
N LEU A 379 -23.44 17.11 7.36
CA LEU A 379 -23.43 18.50 6.86
C LEU A 379 -23.93 18.63 5.41
N GLY A 380 -24.52 17.58 4.85
CA GLY A 380 -25.08 17.58 3.51
C GLY A 380 -24.03 17.89 2.45
N GLU A 381 -24.30 18.81 1.54
CA GLU A 381 -23.41 19.22 0.43
C GLU A 381 -22.04 19.74 0.90
N TRP A 382 -21.91 20.18 2.14
CA TRP A 382 -20.66 20.66 2.73
C TRP A 382 -19.82 19.56 3.40
N ALA A 383 -20.31 18.33 3.44
CA ALA A 383 -19.69 17.23 4.16
C ALA A 383 -18.24 16.96 3.72
N VAL A 384 -17.99 16.90 2.40
CA VAL A 384 -16.67 16.63 1.82
C VAL A 384 -15.70 17.77 2.11
N LEU A 385 -16.15 19.03 1.94
CA LEU A 385 -15.30 20.18 2.27
C LEU A 385 -14.97 20.23 3.76
N ALA A 386 -15.95 19.98 4.63
CA ALA A 386 -15.73 19.94 6.09
C ALA A 386 -14.75 18.83 6.49
N ALA A 387 -14.88 17.63 5.91
CA ALA A 387 -13.93 16.53 6.12
C ALA A 387 -12.51 16.89 5.68
N GLY A 388 -12.37 17.58 4.53
CA GLY A 388 -11.11 18.09 4.02
C GLY A 388 -10.47 19.13 4.97
N LEU A 389 -11.27 20.10 5.42
CA LEU A 389 -10.80 21.12 6.37
C LEU A 389 -10.38 20.51 7.72
N VAL A 390 -11.14 19.56 8.25
CA VAL A 390 -10.79 18.82 9.47
C VAL A 390 -9.48 18.07 9.28
N SER A 391 -9.29 17.39 8.15
CA SER A 391 -8.06 16.65 7.83
C SER A 391 -6.84 17.59 7.73
N ALA A 392 -6.99 18.73 7.07
CA ALA A 392 -5.95 19.75 6.97
C ALA A 392 -5.63 20.37 8.35
N LEU A 393 -6.65 20.64 9.18
CA LEU A 393 -6.46 21.12 10.55
C LEU A 393 -5.74 20.11 11.43
N ALA A 394 -5.99 18.81 11.25
CA ALA A 394 -5.27 17.76 11.95
C ALA A 394 -3.77 17.76 11.62
N VAL A 395 -3.42 17.97 10.34
CA VAL A 395 -2.02 18.16 9.90
C VAL A 395 -1.40 19.38 10.57
N ALA A 396 -2.07 20.55 10.49
CA ALA A 396 -1.57 21.79 11.07
C ALA A 396 -1.40 21.70 12.59
N THR A 397 -2.35 21.07 13.29
CA THR A 397 -2.27 20.85 14.73
C THR A 397 -1.12 19.91 15.09
N GLY A 398 -1.01 18.78 14.39
CA GLY A 398 0.06 17.80 14.63
C GLY A 398 1.46 18.37 14.43
N THR A 399 1.67 19.14 13.35
CA THR A 399 2.95 19.80 13.06
C THR A 399 3.28 20.89 14.08
N THR A 400 2.30 21.71 14.48
CA THR A 400 2.48 22.75 15.49
C THR A 400 2.85 22.18 16.86
N LEU A 401 2.16 21.11 17.30
CA LEU A 401 2.47 20.44 18.56
C LEU A 401 3.88 19.84 18.55
N THR A 402 4.28 19.22 17.43
CA THR A 402 5.63 18.67 17.28
C THR A 402 6.70 19.78 17.33
N ALA A 403 6.50 20.89 16.61
CA ALA A 403 7.42 22.01 16.62
C ALA A 403 7.59 22.64 18.03
N ARG A 404 6.49 22.75 18.79
CA ARG A 404 6.54 23.24 20.19
C ARG A 404 7.33 22.32 21.12
N LEU A 405 7.25 21.00 20.94
CA LEU A 405 8.02 20.06 21.75
C LEU A 405 9.52 20.17 21.44
N VAL A 406 9.91 20.15 20.17
CA VAL A 406 11.29 20.32 19.74
C VAL A 406 11.88 21.63 20.29
N ALA A 407 11.11 22.73 20.24
CA ALA A 407 11.55 24.02 20.77
C ALA A 407 11.72 24.03 22.31
N ARG A 408 10.95 23.22 23.05
CA ARG A 408 11.12 23.06 24.51
C ARG A 408 12.36 22.25 24.85
N GLU A 409 12.57 21.11 24.19
CA GLU A 409 13.75 20.25 24.39
C GLU A 409 15.05 21.01 24.09
N SER A 410 15.07 21.83 23.01
CA SER A 410 16.23 22.68 22.66
C SER A 410 16.53 23.76 23.72
N ARG A 411 15.54 24.23 24.47
CA ARG A 411 15.73 25.20 25.57
C ARG A 411 16.21 24.55 26.86
N GLU A 412 15.82 23.32 27.10
CA GLU A 412 16.16 22.57 28.30
C GLU A 412 17.55 21.92 28.22
N SER A 413 18.09 21.68 27.01
CA SER A 413 19.39 21.06 26.75
C SER A 413 20.27 21.89 25.80
N PRO A 414 20.70 23.09 26.15
CA PRO A 414 21.46 23.97 25.25
C PRO A 414 22.88 23.46 24.85
N GLY A 415 23.38 22.41 25.51
CA GLY A 415 24.73 21.86 25.29
C GLY A 415 24.85 20.66 24.36
N GLN A 416 23.75 20.02 23.95
CA GLN A 416 23.78 18.82 23.10
C GLN A 416 23.45 19.06 21.61
N ALA A 417 23.02 20.25 21.25
CA ALA A 417 22.63 20.60 19.87
C ALA A 417 23.82 20.75 18.89
N SER A 418 25.08 20.77 19.38
CA SER A 418 26.26 20.96 18.51
C SER A 418 26.84 19.68 17.92
N SER A 419 26.38 18.49 18.31
CA SER A 419 26.92 17.20 17.83
C SER A 419 26.01 16.44 16.81
N ALA A 420 24.88 17.01 16.47
CA ALA A 420 23.90 16.36 15.54
C ALA A 420 23.88 16.97 14.12
N VAL A 421 24.79 17.92 13.83
CA VAL A 421 24.92 18.61 12.52
C VAL A 421 26.33 18.38 11.94
N MET A 422 26.95 17.24 12.14
CA MET A 422 28.12 16.82 11.34
C MET A 422 27.88 15.44 10.73
#